data_e0c55ae82e3918616c9a6bf5f28df70b
#
_entry.id   e0c55ae82e3918616c9a6bf5f28df70b
#
_cell.length_a   1.000
_cell.length_b   1.000
_cell.length_c   1.000
_cell.angle_alpha   90.00
_cell.angle_beta   90.00
_cell.angle_gamma   90.00
#
_symmetry.space_group_name_H-M   'P 1'
#
loop_
_entity.id
_entity.type
_entity.pdbx_description
1 polymer ?
#
loop_
_entity_poly.entity_id
_entity_poly.type
_entity_poly.pdbx_seq_one_letter_code
_entity_poly.pdbx_strand_id
1 'polypeptide(L)'
;MNKMPAQGQIDQIRTAIFDARQMTLEQAVVDAAKLNPGSARMLSNLETVLGKIEDELVEIPQVDIALVGRSRHGKSTLINSIAGAEILRTSAIRPCSATIVKLAQGSEWSIDIQFVTKADLKSDWKNAVADGRDFLSGNNEQPDNPRYLQETLERFIELFNIDKHLPANELVKQVATFKIVKDISKFLGKSLSHKTADLEKFKDTVAQYLSTDGHLWTIVDRCTIKGP
;
A
#
# COMPACT_ATOMS: atom_id res chain seq x y z
N MET A 1 23.78 4.70 3.94
CA MET A 1 22.43 5.21 3.67
C MET A 1 21.84 5.65 5.00
N ASN A 2 21.64 6.95 5.21
CA ASN A 2 20.94 7.45 6.41
C ASN A 2 19.47 7.05 6.30
N LYS A 3 19.00 6.24 7.26
CA LYS A 3 17.57 5.96 7.40
C LYS A 3 16.85 7.27 7.70
N MET A 4 15.80 7.59 6.96
CA MET A 4 14.91 8.69 7.37
C MET A 4 14.30 8.31 8.74
N PRO A 5 14.26 9.24 9.69
CA PRO A 5 13.67 8.97 10.99
C PRO A 5 12.18 8.66 10.83
N ALA A 6 11.67 7.72 11.62
CA ALA A 6 10.24 7.42 11.67
C ALA A 6 9.44 8.65 12.16
N GLN A 7 8.19 8.82 11.71
CA GLN A 7 7.37 9.99 12.08
C GLN A 7 7.32 10.21 13.60
N GLY A 8 7.19 9.14 14.38
CA GLY A 8 7.22 9.22 15.83
C GLY A 8 8.55 9.77 16.40
N GLN A 9 9.70 9.51 15.73
CA GLN A 9 10.99 10.10 16.12
C GLN A 9 11.04 11.59 15.74
N ILE A 10 10.45 11.97 14.60
CA ILE A 10 10.33 13.37 14.19
C ILE A 10 9.47 14.13 15.19
N ASP A 11 8.34 13.56 15.63
CA ASP A 11 7.45 14.19 16.60
C ASP A 11 8.09 14.31 17.98
N GLN A 12 8.84 13.29 18.42
CA GLN A 12 9.63 13.37 19.66
C GLN A 12 10.72 14.43 19.59
N ILE A 13 11.43 14.54 18.48
CA ILE A 13 12.46 15.58 18.26
C ILE A 13 11.81 16.97 18.27
N ARG A 14 10.66 17.13 17.62
CA ARG A 14 9.89 18.40 17.62
C ARG A 14 9.50 18.80 19.02
N THR A 15 8.89 17.87 19.78
CA THR A 15 8.49 18.14 21.16
C THR A 15 9.72 18.52 22.02
N ALA A 16 10.82 17.79 21.92
CA ALA A 16 12.04 18.08 22.65
C ALA A 16 12.65 19.45 22.26
N ILE A 17 12.63 19.81 20.98
CA ILE A 17 13.10 21.12 20.51
C ILE A 17 12.18 22.23 21.02
N PHE A 18 10.86 22.02 20.98
CA PHE A 18 9.87 22.97 21.47
C PHE A 18 10.05 23.22 22.97
N ASP A 19 10.11 22.15 23.76
CA ASP A 19 10.27 22.24 25.22
C ASP A 19 11.60 22.92 25.60
N ALA A 20 12.72 22.51 24.97
CA ALA A 20 14.02 23.13 25.19
C ALA A 20 14.04 24.60 24.80
N ARG A 21 13.34 24.97 23.74
CA ARG A 21 13.22 26.35 23.28
C ARG A 21 12.40 27.19 24.26
N GLN A 22 11.22 26.71 24.69
CA GLN A 22 10.39 27.41 25.68
C GLN A 22 11.18 27.69 26.94
N MET A 23 11.84 26.69 27.50
CA MET A 23 12.67 26.87 28.70
C MET A 23 13.81 27.88 28.47
N THR A 24 14.48 27.82 27.32
CA THR A 24 15.62 28.69 27.02
C THR A 24 15.19 30.12 26.73
N LEU A 25 14.09 30.32 25.99
CA LEU A 25 13.58 31.64 25.64
C LEU A 25 12.94 32.35 26.82
N GLU A 26 12.11 31.69 27.61
CA GLU A 26 11.53 32.23 28.81
C GLU A 26 12.63 32.72 29.79
N GLN A 27 13.65 31.89 30.01
CA GLN A 27 14.75 32.28 30.87
C GLN A 27 15.56 33.44 30.26
N ALA A 28 15.82 33.41 28.94
CA ALA A 28 16.54 34.46 28.25
C ALA A 28 15.79 35.80 28.23
N VAL A 29 14.46 35.77 28.11
CA VAL A 29 13.61 36.97 28.18
C VAL A 29 13.67 37.58 29.59
N VAL A 30 13.55 36.74 30.63
CA VAL A 30 13.66 37.19 32.03
C VAL A 30 15.02 37.82 32.31
N ASP A 31 16.09 37.22 31.87
CA ASP A 31 17.45 37.71 32.10
C ASP A 31 17.79 38.95 31.27
N ALA A 32 17.30 39.01 30.01
CA ALA A 32 17.47 40.21 29.18
C ALA A 32 16.65 41.42 29.68
N ALA A 33 15.46 41.20 30.22
CA ALA A 33 14.65 42.24 30.80
C ALA A 33 15.32 42.89 32.02
N LYS A 34 16.11 42.14 32.76
CA LYS A 34 16.95 42.64 33.92
C LYS A 34 18.11 43.53 33.44
N LEU A 35 18.62 43.28 32.24
CA LEU A 35 19.81 43.94 31.72
C LEU A 35 19.46 45.20 30.89
N ASN A 36 18.52 45.13 30.01
CA ASN A 36 18.13 46.22 29.12
C ASN A 36 16.75 46.01 28.49
N PRO A 37 15.81 46.96 28.55
CA PRO A 37 14.48 46.87 27.92
C PRO A 37 14.53 46.67 26.39
N GLY A 38 15.56 47.17 25.71
CA GLY A 38 15.76 46.98 24.27
C GLY A 38 16.03 45.51 23.85
N SER A 39 16.71 44.78 24.73
CA SER A 39 17.00 43.35 24.50
C SER A 39 15.76 42.48 24.62
N ALA A 40 14.85 42.81 25.51
CA ALA A 40 13.55 42.14 25.65
C ALA A 40 12.70 42.21 24.35
N ARG A 41 12.69 43.43 23.71
CA ARG A 41 11.98 43.66 22.43
C ARG A 41 12.59 42.82 21.27
N MET A 42 13.91 42.73 21.27
CA MET A 42 14.63 41.91 20.23
C MET A 42 14.32 40.42 20.38
N LEU A 43 14.26 39.92 21.60
CA LEU A 43 13.91 38.51 21.90
C LEU A 43 12.44 38.22 21.56
N SER A 44 11.49 39.13 21.87
CA SER A 44 10.08 39.00 21.46
C SER A 44 9.90 38.96 19.92
N ASN A 45 10.70 39.73 19.18
CA ASN A 45 10.71 39.66 17.72
C ASN A 45 11.25 38.32 17.22
N LEU A 46 12.28 37.78 17.84
CA LEU A 46 12.84 36.44 17.55
C LEU A 46 11.81 35.35 17.84
N GLU A 47 11.07 35.42 18.92
CA GLU A 47 9.97 34.48 19.21
C GLU A 47 8.91 34.48 18.10
N THR A 48 8.53 35.66 17.64
CA THR A 48 7.54 35.83 16.56
C THR A 48 8.05 35.19 15.24
N VAL A 49 9.32 35.40 14.92
CA VAL A 49 9.93 34.83 13.70
C VAL A 49 10.06 33.30 13.81
N LEU A 50 10.49 32.79 14.96
CA LEU A 50 10.62 31.36 15.20
C LEU A 50 9.25 30.67 15.21
N GLY A 51 8.20 31.31 15.76
CA GLY A 51 6.82 30.82 15.68
C GLY A 51 6.33 30.66 14.23
N LYS A 52 6.61 31.64 13.37
CA LYS A 52 6.27 31.52 11.93
C LYS A 52 7.02 30.40 11.23
N ILE A 53 8.30 30.19 11.57
CA ILE A 53 9.09 29.07 11.01
C ILE A 53 8.54 27.72 11.49
N GLU A 54 8.05 27.62 12.73
CA GLU A 54 7.42 26.41 13.23
C GLU A 54 6.09 26.11 12.52
N ASP A 55 5.26 27.15 12.32
CA ASP A 55 4.01 26.99 11.57
C ASP A 55 4.26 26.53 10.13
N GLU A 56 5.31 27.03 9.49
CA GLU A 56 5.73 26.57 8.15
C GLU A 56 6.35 25.17 8.14
N LEU A 57 7.02 24.73 9.23
CA LEU A 57 7.60 23.40 9.38
C LEU A 57 6.59 22.31 9.77
N VAL A 58 5.40 22.70 10.23
CA VAL A 58 4.36 21.79 10.71
C VAL A 58 3.69 21.02 9.55
N GLU A 59 3.66 21.56 8.35
CA GLU A 59 3.09 20.89 7.19
C GLU A 59 4.20 20.32 6.28
N ILE A 60 4.81 19.18 6.68
CA ILE A 60 5.39 18.30 5.66
C ILE A 60 4.20 17.77 4.85
N PRO A 61 4.03 18.19 3.59
CA PRO A 61 2.92 17.72 2.81
C PRO A 61 2.99 16.19 2.74
N GLN A 62 1.87 15.53 3.00
CA GLN A 62 1.79 14.09 2.81
C GLN A 62 2.03 13.82 1.33
N VAL A 63 3.17 13.19 1.00
CA VAL A 63 3.50 12.81 -0.37
C VAL A 63 3.07 11.38 -0.59
N ASP A 64 2.07 11.16 -1.44
CA ASP A 64 1.71 9.84 -1.91
C ASP A 64 2.59 9.46 -3.11
N ILE A 65 3.36 8.38 -2.99
CA ILE A 65 4.23 7.87 -4.05
C ILE A 65 3.55 6.66 -4.69
N ALA A 66 3.23 6.74 -5.98
CA ALA A 66 2.69 5.64 -6.74
C ALA A 66 3.82 4.85 -7.42
N LEU A 67 3.91 3.55 -7.12
CA LEU A 67 4.82 2.63 -7.78
C LEU A 67 4.10 1.93 -8.93
N VAL A 68 4.36 2.37 -10.15
CA VAL A 68 3.78 1.82 -11.37
C VAL A 68 4.86 1.06 -12.15
N GLY A 69 4.51 -0.07 -12.73
CA GLY A 69 5.45 -0.87 -13.54
C GLY A 69 4.94 -2.28 -13.77
N ARG A 70 5.51 -2.94 -14.78
CA ARG A 70 5.18 -4.34 -15.11
C ARG A 70 5.48 -5.27 -13.95
N SER A 71 4.87 -6.46 -13.97
CA SER A 71 5.22 -7.54 -13.05
C SER A 71 6.72 -7.83 -13.09
N ARG A 72 7.31 -8.25 -11.97
CA ARG A 72 8.74 -8.58 -11.81
C ARG A 72 9.74 -7.41 -11.91
N HIS A 73 9.29 -6.16 -11.89
CA HIS A 73 10.18 -4.99 -11.93
C HIS A 73 10.54 -4.45 -10.53
N GLY A 74 10.55 -5.30 -9.52
CA GLY A 74 11.07 -4.95 -8.19
C GLY A 74 10.16 -4.07 -7.32
N LYS A 75 8.89 -3.86 -7.69
CA LYS A 75 7.94 -3.04 -6.89
C LYS A 75 7.80 -3.54 -5.44
N SER A 76 7.55 -4.85 -5.26
CA SER A 76 7.43 -5.45 -3.91
C SER A 76 8.76 -5.39 -3.14
N THR A 77 9.89 -5.54 -3.81
CA THR A 77 11.22 -5.39 -3.21
C THR A 77 11.43 -3.96 -2.71
N LEU A 78 11.02 -2.97 -3.49
CA LEU A 78 11.11 -1.57 -3.09
C LEU A 78 10.19 -1.27 -1.91
N ILE A 79 8.94 -1.78 -1.90
CA ILE A 79 8.01 -1.65 -0.78
C ILE A 79 8.62 -2.26 0.49
N ASN A 80 9.18 -3.46 0.41
CA ASN A 80 9.85 -4.13 1.54
C ASN A 80 11.06 -3.33 2.04
N SER A 81 11.83 -2.73 1.13
CA SER A 81 12.96 -1.88 1.50
C SER A 81 12.52 -0.60 2.22
N ILE A 82 11.43 0.02 1.78
CA ILE A 82 10.85 1.21 2.43
C ILE A 82 10.29 0.83 3.81
N ALA A 83 9.59 -0.29 3.91
CA ALA A 83 9.04 -0.79 5.17
C ALA A 83 10.11 -1.28 6.16
N GLY A 84 11.35 -1.48 5.72
CA GLY A 84 12.43 -2.03 6.54
C GLY A 84 12.23 -3.50 6.93
N ALA A 85 11.27 -4.19 6.31
CA ALA A 85 10.92 -5.57 6.59
C ALA A 85 10.39 -6.26 5.31
N GLU A 86 10.61 -7.56 5.18
CA GLU A 86 10.04 -8.35 4.10
C GLU A 86 8.57 -8.69 4.41
N ILE A 87 7.67 -7.78 4.04
CA ILE A 87 6.23 -7.88 4.29
C ILE A 87 5.51 -8.54 3.13
N LEU A 88 5.89 -8.15 1.90
CA LEU A 88 5.34 -8.71 0.67
C LEU A 88 6.28 -9.79 0.16
N ARG A 89 5.74 -10.98 -0.13
CA ARG A 89 6.53 -12.01 -0.79
C ARG A 89 7.01 -11.51 -2.15
N THR A 90 8.31 -11.61 -2.37
CA THR A 90 8.94 -11.31 -3.65
C THR A 90 9.05 -12.63 -4.42
N SER A 91 8.16 -12.86 -5.38
CA SER A 91 8.26 -14.04 -6.24
C SER A 91 8.83 -13.64 -7.60
N ALA A 92 9.94 -14.26 -7.97
CA ALA A 92 10.50 -14.13 -9.31
C ALA A 92 9.70 -14.87 -10.40
N ILE A 93 8.73 -15.70 -10.00
CA ILE A 93 8.10 -16.70 -10.89
C ILE A 93 6.63 -16.36 -11.23
N ARG A 94 5.91 -15.62 -10.36
CA ARG A 94 4.50 -15.29 -10.59
C ARG A 94 4.23 -13.80 -10.41
N PRO A 95 3.32 -13.19 -11.18
CA PRO A 95 2.87 -11.83 -10.94
C PRO A 95 2.14 -11.76 -9.60
N CYS A 96 2.62 -10.92 -8.69
CA CYS A 96 2.12 -10.90 -7.31
C CYS A 96 0.99 -9.91 -7.07
N SER A 97 0.50 -9.18 -8.07
CA SER A 97 -0.47 -8.14 -7.74
C SER A 97 -1.26 -7.60 -8.92
N ALA A 98 -2.52 -7.98 -8.96
CA ALA A 98 -3.58 -7.15 -9.51
C ALA A 98 -4.16 -6.20 -8.43
N THR A 99 -3.61 -6.20 -7.21
CA THR A 99 -4.14 -5.50 -6.04
C THR A 99 -3.37 -4.21 -5.79
N ILE A 100 -4.07 -3.12 -5.54
CA ILE A 100 -3.48 -1.86 -5.11
C ILE A 100 -3.06 -2.01 -3.64
N VAL A 101 -1.76 -1.92 -3.38
CA VAL A 101 -1.19 -1.94 -2.03
C VAL A 101 -0.73 -0.54 -1.66
N LYS A 102 -1.35 0.05 -0.62
CA LYS A 102 -0.91 1.30 -0.01
C LYS A 102 -0.06 0.96 1.21
N LEU A 103 1.14 1.54 1.29
CA LEU A 103 1.96 1.50 2.50
C LEU A 103 1.83 2.84 3.23
N ALA A 104 1.57 2.79 4.52
CA ALA A 104 1.48 3.98 5.37
C ALA A 104 2.24 3.73 6.68
N GLN A 105 2.60 4.81 7.37
CA GLN A 105 3.17 4.72 8.69
C GLN A 105 2.11 4.46 9.75
N GLY A 106 2.43 3.67 10.76
CA GLY A 106 1.59 3.37 11.91
C GLY A 106 2.42 3.11 13.15
N SER A 107 1.76 2.97 14.30
CA SER A 107 2.40 2.62 15.57
C SER A 107 2.58 1.11 15.76
N GLU A 108 1.88 0.31 14.97
CA GLU A 108 1.90 -1.14 15.00
C GLU A 108 1.65 -1.69 13.59
N TRP A 109 1.99 -2.95 13.35
CA TRP A 109 1.66 -3.62 12.11
C TRP A 109 0.15 -3.80 11.97
N SER A 110 -0.42 -3.28 10.88
CA SER A 110 -1.83 -3.49 10.57
C SER A 110 -2.04 -3.61 9.07
N ILE A 111 -3.07 -4.36 8.69
CA ILE A 111 -3.55 -4.49 7.31
C ILE A 111 -5.05 -4.26 7.27
N ASP A 112 -5.46 -3.34 6.41
CA ASP A 112 -6.86 -3.07 6.09
C ASP A 112 -7.10 -3.54 4.65
N ILE A 113 -7.98 -4.52 4.48
CA ILE A 113 -8.27 -5.16 3.19
C ILE A 113 -9.69 -4.81 2.79
N GLN A 114 -9.87 -4.37 1.55
CA GLN A 114 -11.17 -4.20 0.93
C GLN A 114 -11.32 -5.23 -0.19
N PHE A 115 -12.41 -5.98 -0.15
CA PHE A 115 -12.73 -6.97 -1.16
C PHE A 115 -13.68 -6.41 -2.21
N VAL A 116 -13.48 -6.83 -3.45
CA VAL A 116 -14.35 -6.45 -4.58
C VAL A 116 -15.81 -6.81 -4.29
N THR A 117 -16.74 -6.01 -4.81
CA THR A 117 -18.14 -6.37 -4.74
C THR A 117 -18.46 -7.50 -5.72
N LYS A 118 -19.57 -8.20 -5.50
CA LYS A 118 -20.04 -9.22 -6.45
C LYS A 118 -20.35 -8.61 -7.83
N ALA A 119 -20.80 -7.35 -7.87
CA ALA A 119 -21.11 -6.64 -9.11
C ALA A 119 -19.84 -6.33 -9.89
N ASP A 120 -18.81 -5.78 -9.23
CA ASP A 120 -17.53 -5.45 -9.85
C ASP A 120 -16.83 -6.72 -10.33
N LEU A 121 -16.77 -7.76 -9.48
CA LEU A 121 -16.19 -9.06 -9.86
C LEU A 121 -16.86 -9.63 -11.11
N LYS A 122 -18.21 -9.50 -11.22
CA LYS A 122 -18.94 -9.96 -12.39
C LYS A 122 -18.68 -9.09 -13.62
N SER A 123 -18.46 -7.78 -13.44
CA SER A 123 -18.08 -6.87 -14.52
C SER A 123 -16.68 -7.20 -15.04
N ASP A 124 -15.71 -7.36 -14.15
CA ASP A 124 -14.33 -7.73 -14.50
C ASP A 124 -14.29 -9.07 -15.24
N TRP A 125 -15.07 -10.05 -14.74
CA TRP A 125 -15.19 -11.35 -15.39
C TRP A 125 -15.73 -11.23 -16.83
N LYS A 126 -16.77 -10.42 -17.06
CA LYS A 126 -17.31 -10.21 -18.41
C LYS A 126 -16.28 -9.63 -19.36
N ASN A 127 -15.52 -8.64 -18.88
CA ASN A 127 -14.45 -8.01 -19.66
C ASN A 127 -13.36 -9.03 -20.01
N ALA A 128 -12.87 -9.79 -19.03
CA ALA A 128 -11.85 -10.82 -19.25
C ALA A 128 -12.31 -11.90 -20.25
N VAL A 129 -13.59 -12.31 -20.21
CA VAL A 129 -14.16 -13.26 -21.18
C VAL A 129 -14.25 -12.63 -22.58
N ALA A 130 -14.61 -11.35 -22.69
CA ALA A 130 -14.64 -10.65 -23.98
C ALA A 130 -13.23 -10.57 -24.57
N ASP A 131 -12.25 -10.11 -23.79
CA ASP A 131 -10.84 -10.04 -24.21
C ASP A 131 -10.29 -11.42 -24.65
N GLY A 132 -10.66 -12.47 -23.91
CA GLY A 132 -10.29 -13.84 -24.27
C GLY A 132 -10.91 -14.31 -25.61
N ARG A 133 -12.14 -13.91 -25.90
CA ARG A 133 -12.79 -14.22 -27.20
C ARG A 133 -12.19 -13.42 -28.35
N ASP A 134 -11.85 -12.15 -28.10
CA ASP A 134 -11.18 -11.30 -29.08
C ASP A 134 -9.79 -11.82 -29.41
N PHE A 135 -9.09 -12.37 -28.40
CA PHE A 135 -7.84 -13.09 -28.63
C PHE A 135 -8.02 -14.29 -29.57
N LEU A 136 -9.01 -15.14 -29.31
CA LEU A 136 -9.27 -16.32 -30.14
C LEU A 136 -9.71 -16.00 -31.56
N SER A 137 -10.34 -14.85 -31.78
CA SER A 137 -10.75 -14.38 -33.12
C SER A 137 -9.68 -13.59 -33.85
N GLY A 138 -8.51 -13.37 -33.24
CA GLY A 138 -7.41 -12.59 -33.84
C GLY A 138 -7.67 -11.08 -33.88
N ASN A 139 -8.69 -10.60 -33.16
CA ASN A 139 -9.11 -9.18 -33.17
C ASN A 139 -8.39 -8.32 -32.13
N ASN A 140 -7.41 -8.87 -31.40
CA ASN A 140 -6.68 -8.11 -30.38
C ASN A 140 -5.30 -7.64 -30.89
N GLU A 141 -4.67 -6.75 -30.13
CA GLU A 141 -3.34 -6.19 -30.47
C GLU A 141 -2.18 -7.22 -30.41
N GLN A 142 -2.41 -8.39 -29.82
CA GLN A 142 -1.40 -9.44 -29.63
C GLN A 142 -1.96 -10.84 -29.91
N PRO A 143 -2.48 -11.12 -31.13
CA PRO A 143 -3.22 -12.34 -31.41
C PRO A 143 -2.40 -13.63 -31.29
N ASP A 144 -1.06 -13.56 -31.39
CA ASP A 144 -0.16 -14.70 -31.38
C ASP A 144 0.59 -14.87 -30.04
N ASN A 145 0.18 -14.16 -28.99
CA ASN A 145 0.85 -14.21 -27.67
C ASN A 145 0.03 -15.02 -26.65
N PRO A 146 0.24 -16.34 -26.50
CA PRO A 146 -0.48 -17.16 -25.53
C PRO A 146 -0.33 -16.68 -24.08
N ARG A 147 0.77 -16.00 -23.78
CA ARG A 147 1.03 -15.43 -22.47
C ARG A 147 0.10 -14.26 -22.17
N TYR A 148 -0.23 -13.46 -23.17
CA TYR A 148 -1.21 -12.39 -23.01
C TYR A 148 -2.57 -12.94 -22.55
N LEU A 149 -3.05 -14.02 -23.19
CA LEU A 149 -4.31 -14.66 -22.80
C LEU A 149 -4.25 -15.19 -21.35
N GLN A 150 -3.16 -15.84 -20.98
CA GLN A 150 -3.00 -16.33 -19.60
C GLN A 150 -2.99 -15.19 -18.59
N GLU A 151 -2.27 -14.11 -18.84
CA GLU A 151 -2.21 -12.93 -17.96
C GLU A 151 -3.60 -12.26 -17.83
N THR A 152 -4.37 -12.18 -18.93
CA THR A 152 -5.73 -11.62 -18.94
C THR A 152 -6.72 -12.45 -18.12
N LEU A 153 -6.61 -13.76 -18.19
CA LEU A 153 -7.52 -14.70 -17.52
C LEU A 153 -7.03 -15.19 -16.17
N GLU A 154 -5.77 -14.92 -15.78
CA GLU A 154 -5.10 -15.48 -14.59
C GLU A 154 -5.95 -15.40 -13.33
N ARG A 155 -6.52 -14.23 -13.05
CA ARG A 155 -7.39 -14.01 -11.90
C ARG A 155 -8.54 -15.00 -11.83
N PHE A 156 -9.19 -15.26 -12.97
CA PHE A 156 -10.37 -16.14 -13.04
C PHE A 156 -10.00 -17.61 -13.17
N ILE A 157 -8.84 -17.91 -13.75
CA ILE A 157 -8.26 -19.25 -13.75
C ILE A 157 -8.04 -19.71 -12.31
N GLU A 158 -7.37 -18.88 -11.50
CA GLU A 158 -7.12 -19.17 -10.09
C GLU A 158 -8.41 -19.15 -9.26
N LEU A 159 -9.28 -18.15 -9.47
CA LEU A 159 -10.56 -18.01 -8.77
C LEU A 159 -11.48 -19.22 -8.95
N PHE A 160 -11.49 -19.79 -10.15
CA PHE A 160 -12.37 -20.93 -10.50
C PHE A 160 -11.64 -22.28 -10.43
N ASN A 161 -10.37 -22.27 -10.03
CA ASN A 161 -9.49 -23.45 -9.96
C ASN A 161 -9.46 -24.19 -11.30
N ILE A 162 -9.19 -23.48 -12.39
CA ILE A 162 -9.10 -24.03 -13.75
C ILE A 162 -7.65 -24.44 -14.02
N ASP A 163 -7.45 -25.55 -14.72
CA ASP A 163 -6.11 -25.95 -15.17
C ASP A 163 -5.57 -24.95 -16.22
N LYS A 164 -4.54 -24.21 -15.86
CA LYS A 164 -3.88 -23.21 -16.71
C LYS A 164 -3.17 -23.76 -17.91
N HIS A 165 -2.94 -25.09 -17.99
CA HIS A 165 -2.28 -25.76 -19.10
C HIS A 165 -3.25 -26.19 -20.20
N LEU A 166 -4.54 -25.90 -20.07
CA LEU A 166 -5.53 -26.16 -21.10
C LEU A 166 -5.24 -25.38 -22.38
N PRO A 167 -5.65 -25.91 -23.56
CA PRO A 167 -5.64 -25.14 -24.80
C PRO A 167 -6.44 -23.83 -24.67
N ALA A 168 -6.02 -22.79 -25.40
CA ALA A 168 -6.58 -21.44 -25.29
C ALA A 168 -8.12 -21.40 -25.42
N ASN A 169 -8.67 -22.11 -26.39
CA ASN A 169 -10.12 -22.19 -26.63
C ASN A 169 -10.87 -22.84 -25.46
N GLU A 170 -10.32 -23.90 -24.86
CA GLU A 170 -10.92 -24.56 -23.69
C GLU A 170 -10.79 -23.70 -22.43
N LEU A 171 -9.65 -23.01 -22.26
CA LEU A 171 -9.42 -22.09 -21.16
C LEU A 171 -10.47 -20.97 -21.16
N VAL A 172 -10.67 -20.29 -22.30
CA VAL A 172 -11.70 -19.22 -22.45
C VAL A 172 -13.09 -19.78 -22.20
N LYS A 173 -13.41 -20.97 -22.70
CA LYS A 173 -14.70 -21.63 -22.52
C LYS A 173 -14.96 -21.95 -21.03
N GLN A 174 -13.97 -22.45 -20.30
CA GLN A 174 -14.13 -22.74 -18.89
C GLN A 174 -14.25 -21.48 -18.04
N VAL A 175 -13.43 -20.45 -18.31
CA VAL A 175 -13.53 -19.16 -17.65
C VAL A 175 -14.88 -18.50 -17.96
N ALA A 176 -15.44 -18.68 -19.15
CA ALA A 176 -16.76 -18.15 -19.50
C ALA A 176 -17.92 -18.72 -18.64
N THR A 177 -17.69 -19.82 -17.92
CA THR A 177 -18.64 -20.37 -16.95
C THR A 177 -18.42 -19.73 -15.58
N PHE A 178 -19.17 -18.63 -15.29
CA PHE A 178 -19.04 -17.92 -14.02
C PHE A 178 -19.45 -18.78 -12.83
N LYS A 179 -18.51 -19.00 -11.92
CA LYS A 179 -18.74 -19.77 -10.70
C LYS A 179 -18.20 -18.98 -9.50
N ILE A 180 -19.02 -18.80 -8.48
CA ILE A 180 -18.55 -18.25 -7.20
C ILE A 180 -18.41 -19.41 -6.22
N VAL A 181 -17.18 -19.65 -5.78
CA VAL A 181 -16.90 -20.62 -4.73
C VAL A 181 -17.49 -20.09 -3.41
N LYS A 182 -18.18 -20.95 -2.65
CA LYS A 182 -18.88 -20.56 -1.40
C LYS A 182 -17.96 -19.87 -0.41
N ASP A 183 -16.71 -20.35 -0.29
CA ASP A 183 -15.73 -19.79 0.65
C ASP A 183 -15.32 -18.36 0.34
N ILE A 184 -15.37 -17.96 -0.90
CA ILE A 184 -15.04 -16.61 -1.36
C ILE A 184 -16.23 -15.67 -1.21
N SER A 185 -17.45 -16.18 -1.40
CA SER A 185 -18.68 -15.38 -1.37
C SER A 185 -18.90 -14.63 -0.05
N LYS A 186 -18.35 -15.16 1.05
CA LYS A 186 -18.46 -14.55 2.39
C LYS A 186 -17.63 -13.26 2.55
N PHE A 187 -16.65 -13.02 1.67
CA PHE A 187 -15.77 -11.84 1.70
C PHE A 187 -16.24 -10.74 0.77
N LEU A 188 -16.95 -11.06 -0.32
CA LEU A 188 -17.33 -10.08 -1.35
C LEU A 188 -18.06 -8.87 -0.76
N GLY A 189 -17.58 -7.66 -1.13
CA GLY A 189 -18.11 -6.39 -0.69
C GLY A 189 -17.84 -6.04 0.78
N LYS A 190 -17.00 -6.80 1.46
CA LYS A 190 -16.64 -6.56 2.86
C LYS A 190 -15.26 -5.94 2.98
N SER A 191 -14.98 -5.41 4.16
CA SER A 191 -13.64 -5.00 4.58
C SER A 191 -13.22 -5.83 5.78
N LEU A 192 -11.92 -6.05 5.92
CA LEU A 192 -11.30 -6.75 7.03
C LEU A 192 -10.13 -5.93 7.52
N SER A 193 -10.00 -5.79 8.84
CA SER A 193 -8.85 -5.16 9.48
C SER A 193 -8.21 -6.15 10.44
N HIS A 194 -6.88 -6.22 10.41
CA HIS A 194 -6.09 -7.02 11.33
C HIS A 194 -4.90 -6.23 11.85
N LYS A 195 -4.63 -6.34 13.16
CA LYS A 195 -3.55 -5.63 13.82
C LYS A 195 -2.75 -6.58 14.70
N THR A 196 -1.44 -6.41 14.73
CA THR A 196 -0.55 -7.18 15.59
C THR A 196 0.78 -6.47 15.80
N ALA A 197 1.35 -6.59 16.98
CA ALA A 197 2.71 -6.14 17.25
C ALA A 197 3.78 -7.15 16.76
N ASP A 198 3.36 -8.40 16.46
CA ASP A 198 4.23 -9.48 16.02
C ASP A 198 4.38 -9.46 14.50
N LEU A 199 5.59 -9.17 14.01
CA LEU A 199 5.89 -9.07 12.58
C LEU A 199 5.69 -10.41 11.85
N GLU A 200 6.02 -11.56 12.46
CA GLU A 200 5.89 -12.85 11.79
C GLU A 200 4.42 -13.24 11.61
N LYS A 201 3.60 -13.04 12.64
CA LYS A 201 2.14 -13.21 12.51
C LYS A 201 1.54 -12.25 11.50
N PHE A 202 2.10 -11.03 11.40
CA PHE A 202 1.68 -10.07 10.38
C PHE A 202 1.99 -10.56 8.97
N LYS A 203 3.21 -11.07 8.73
CA LYS A 203 3.61 -11.64 7.44
C LYS A 203 2.71 -12.80 7.03
N ASP A 204 2.36 -13.68 7.96
CA ASP A 204 1.44 -14.79 7.69
C ASP A 204 0.06 -14.29 7.28
N THR A 205 -0.44 -13.25 7.97
CA THR A 205 -1.72 -12.62 7.61
C THR A 205 -1.65 -11.98 6.22
N VAL A 206 -0.60 -11.22 5.91
CA VAL A 206 -0.40 -10.63 4.57
C VAL A 206 -0.34 -11.72 3.51
N ALA A 207 0.41 -12.80 3.76
CA ALA A 207 0.53 -13.92 2.84
C ALA A 207 -0.83 -14.61 2.57
N GLN A 208 -1.66 -14.77 3.59
CA GLN A 208 -2.99 -15.39 3.44
C GLN A 208 -3.87 -14.65 2.43
N TYR A 209 -3.78 -13.31 2.38
CA TYR A 209 -4.67 -12.50 1.54
C TYR A 209 -4.03 -12.02 0.24
N LEU A 210 -2.72 -11.82 0.20
CA LEU A 210 -2.02 -11.23 -0.94
C LEU A 210 -1.09 -12.20 -1.70
N SER A 211 -0.85 -13.41 -1.15
CA SER A 211 -0.04 -14.39 -1.85
C SER A 211 -0.84 -15.14 -2.91
N THR A 212 -0.20 -15.40 -4.04
CA THR A 212 -0.74 -16.24 -5.11
C THR A 212 -0.82 -17.73 -4.74
N ASP A 213 -0.30 -18.13 -3.56
CA ASP A 213 -0.46 -19.50 -3.05
C ASP A 213 -1.87 -19.75 -2.50
N GLY A 214 -2.67 -18.69 -2.28
CA GLY A 214 -4.06 -18.75 -1.86
C GLY A 214 -5.00 -18.19 -2.92
N HIS A 215 -6.32 -18.43 -2.77
CA HIS A 215 -7.31 -17.92 -3.71
C HIS A 215 -7.84 -16.52 -3.37
N LEU A 216 -7.56 -16.01 -2.15
CA LEU A 216 -8.17 -14.76 -1.67
C LEU A 216 -7.66 -13.52 -2.38
N TRP A 217 -6.41 -13.52 -2.85
CA TRP A 217 -5.83 -12.40 -3.61
C TRP A 217 -6.67 -12.04 -4.84
N THR A 218 -7.37 -13.02 -5.42
CA THR A 218 -8.20 -12.84 -6.62
C THR A 218 -9.41 -11.93 -6.39
N ILE A 219 -9.80 -11.73 -5.14
CA ILE A 219 -10.95 -10.89 -4.75
C ILE A 219 -10.56 -9.68 -3.92
N VAL A 220 -9.28 -9.44 -3.67
CA VAL A 220 -8.83 -8.21 -3.01
C VAL A 220 -8.85 -7.06 -4.02
N ASP A 221 -9.60 -6.00 -3.72
CA ASP A 221 -9.62 -4.76 -4.49
C ASP A 221 -8.41 -3.90 -4.15
N ARG A 222 -8.27 -3.58 -2.87
CA ARG A 222 -7.15 -2.80 -2.34
C ARG A 222 -6.80 -3.22 -0.93
N CYS A 223 -5.57 -2.96 -0.54
CA CYS A 223 -5.19 -3.09 0.85
C CYS A 223 -4.31 -1.90 1.30
N THR A 224 -4.39 -1.57 2.59
CA THR A 224 -3.50 -0.62 3.24
C THR A 224 -2.72 -1.36 4.31
N ILE A 225 -1.40 -1.33 4.19
CA ILE A 225 -0.47 -1.86 5.18
C ILE A 225 0.09 -0.68 5.96
N LYS A 226 0.06 -0.77 7.29
CA LYS A 226 0.71 0.21 8.17
C LYS A 226 1.77 -0.52 9.00
N GLY A 227 2.90 0.14 9.22
CA GLY A 227 3.98 -0.35 10.03
C GLY A 227 4.65 0.75 10.82
N PRO A 228 5.37 0.41 11.91
CA PRO A 228 6.09 1.36 12.74
C PRO A 228 7.28 1.99 12.02
#